data_6a8fd2e9fc54cb12d80e4823791e6a2f
#
_entry.id   6a8fd2e9fc54cb12d80e4823791e6a2f
#
_cell.length_a   1.000
_cell.length_b   1.000
_cell.length_c   1.000
_cell.angle_alpha   90.00
_cell.angle_beta   90.00
_cell.angle_gamma   90.00
#
_symmetry.space_group_name_H-M   'P 1'
#
loop_
_entity.id
_entity.type
_entity.pdbx_description
1 polymer ?
#
loop_
_entity_poly.entity_id
_entity_poly.type
_entity_poly.pdbx_seq_one_letter_code
_entity_poly.pdbx_strand_id
1 'polypeptide(L)'
;MANEKSSNESGGGLRTVTLTNVQWNKLYIYLLTTTNYRKEQISAWEELACKTNPDGSPEYPNAAGNAEYLRELERDLSEIVQKIR
;
A
#
# COMPACT_ATOMS: atom_id res chain seq x y z
N MET A 1 -20.00 -20.60 1.44
CA MET A 1 -19.73 -20.41 1.35
C MET A 1 -19.36 -20.09 0.92
N ALA A 2 -19.19 -20.04 0.77
CA ALA A 2 -18.70 -19.64 0.52
C ALA A 2 -18.23 -19.17 0.06
N ASN A 3 -18.26 -19.06 -0.06
CA ASN A 3 -17.68 -18.61 -0.40
C ASN A 3 -17.19 -18.02 -0.61
N GLU A 4 -17.14 -17.72 -0.44
CA GLU A 4 -16.59 -17.22 -0.36
C GLU A 4 -15.75 -17.15 -0.68
N LYS A 5 -15.47 -17.46 -0.86
CA LYS A 5 -14.64 -17.46 -1.12
C LYS A 5 -14.09 -17.25 -1.87
N SER A 6 -14.17 -17.44 -2.23
CA SER A 6 -13.65 -17.27 -2.93
C SER A 6 -13.33 -16.49 -3.57
N SER A 7 -13.34 -16.09 -3.68
CA SER A 7 -12.94 -15.33 -4.15
C SER A 7 -12.24 -14.55 -3.84
N ASN A 8 -11.91 -14.40 -3.39
CA ASN A 8 -11.19 -13.66 -3.03
C ASN A 8 -10.00 -13.71 -3.29
N GLU A 9 -9.69 -14.48 -3.36
CA GLU A 9 -8.59 -14.42 -3.48
C GLU A 9 -8.04 -13.62 -4.42
N SER A 10 -7.95 -13.51 -5.24
CA SER A 10 -7.43 -12.56 -6.16
C SER A 10 -8.03 -11.21 -5.98
N GLY A 11 -8.46 -10.92 -4.79
CA GLY A 11 -8.95 -9.61 -4.47
C GLY A 11 -10.35 -9.30 -4.91
N GLY A 12 -11.02 -10.27 -5.48
CA GLY A 12 -12.37 -10.03 -5.96
C GLY A 12 -13.45 -10.16 -4.93
N GLY A 13 -13.16 -10.82 -3.82
CA GLY A 13 -14.17 -11.06 -2.80
C GLY A 13 -14.21 -9.97 -1.75
N LEU A 14 -15.28 -10.00 -0.97
CA LEU A 14 -15.45 -9.08 0.15
C LEU A 14 -15.31 -9.85 1.45
N ARG A 15 -14.80 -9.16 2.45
CA ARG A 15 -14.67 -9.74 3.79
C ARG A 15 -15.32 -8.82 4.78
N THR A 16 -15.93 -9.41 5.80
CA THR A 16 -16.54 -8.66 6.87
C THR A 16 -15.78 -8.93 8.15
N VAL A 17 -15.44 -7.86 8.86
CA VAL A 17 -14.75 -7.97 10.14
C VAL A 17 -15.44 -7.04 11.12
N THR A 18 -15.57 -7.51 12.35
CA THR A 18 -16.20 -6.73 13.42
C THR A 18 -15.13 -6.25 14.39
N LEU A 19 -15.08 -4.96 14.59
CA LEU A 19 -14.13 -4.34 15.52
C LEU A 19 -14.91 -3.42 16.46
N THR A 20 -14.37 -3.27 17.67
CA THR A 20 -14.93 -2.27 18.59
C THR A 20 -14.65 -0.88 18.06
N ASN A 21 -15.38 0.11 18.59
CA ASN A 21 -15.13 1.50 18.21
C ASN A 21 -13.69 1.91 18.51
N VAL A 22 -13.14 1.42 19.61
CA VAL A 22 -11.76 1.74 19.96
C VAL A 22 -10.81 1.14 18.93
N GLN A 23 -11.06 -0.10 18.51
CA GLN A 23 -10.20 -0.73 17.51
C GLN A 23 -10.28 -0.01 16.17
N TRP A 24 -11.49 0.37 15.73
CA TRP A 24 -11.64 1.13 14.49
C TRP A 24 -10.89 2.44 14.56
N ASN A 25 -11.00 3.13 15.70
CA ASN A 25 -10.32 4.41 15.84
C ASN A 25 -8.80 4.25 15.77
N LYS A 26 -8.27 3.21 16.41
CA LYS A 26 -6.83 2.98 16.39
C LYS A 26 -6.34 2.66 14.99
N LEU A 27 -7.10 1.87 14.23
CA LEU A 27 -6.74 1.56 12.86
C LEU A 27 -6.74 2.82 12.00
N TYR A 28 -7.78 3.62 12.13
CA TYR A 28 -7.89 4.87 11.38
C TYR A 28 -6.72 5.80 11.70
N ILE A 29 -6.43 5.98 12.98
CA ILE A 29 -5.35 6.86 13.41
C ILE A 29 -4.01 6.36 12.89
N TYR A 30 -3.77 5.05 12.96
CA TYR A 30 -2.51 4.50 12.47
C TYR A 30 -2.34 4.75 10.97
N LEU A 31 -3.38 4.49 10.18
CA LEU A 31 -3.30 4.69 8.74
C LEU A 31 -3.09 6.15 8.41
N LEU A 32 -3.76 7.03 9.14
CA LEU A 32 -3.66 8.45 8.88
C LEU A 32 -2.28 9.01 9.25
N THR A 33 -1.78 8.62 10.42
CA THR A 33 -0.54 9.21 10.91
C THR A 33 0.71 8.63 10.25
N THR A 34 0.60 7.50 9.56
CA THR A 34 1.76 6.92 8.86
C THR A 34 1.78 7.28 7.38
N THR A 35 0.90 8.16 6.93
CA THR A 35 0.84 8.55 5.54
C THR A 35 2.16 9.16 5.06
N ASN A 36 2.74 10.07 5.84
CA ASN A 36 3.98 10.71 5.44
C ASN A 36 5.12 9.72 5.35
N TYR A 37 5.17 8.75 6.27
CA TYR A 37 6.20 7.73 6.22
C TYR A 37 6.11 6.93 4.93
N ARG A 38 4.89 6.54 4.53
CA ARG A 38 4.70 5.79 3.30
C ARG A 38 5.11 6.61 2.08
N LYS A 39 4.78 7.89 2.07
CA LYS A 39 5.17 8.76 0.98
C LYS A 39 6.68 8.92 0.89
N GLU A 40 7.35 8.98 2.03
CA GLU A 40 8.81 9.06 2.05
C GLU A 40 9.43 7.80 1.49
N GLN A 41 8.85 6.64 1.79
CA GLN A 41 9.34 5.38 1.24
C GLN A 41 9.20 5.35 -0.28
N ILE A 42 8.07 5.82 -0.79
CA ILE A 42 7.86 5.89 -2.23
C ILE A 42 8.90 6.79 -2.88
N SER A 43 9.11 7.98 -2.32
CA SER A 43 10.09 8.92 -2.86
C SER A 43 11.50 8.33 -2.87
N ALA A 44 11.86 7.61 -1.80
CA ALA A 44 13.18 7.00 -1.72
C ALA A 44 13.38 5.98 -2.82
N TRP A 45 12.38 5.12 -3.07
CA TRP A 45 12.51 4.14 -4.13
C TRP A 45 12.49 4.77 -5.52
N GLU A 46 11.71 5.84 -5.70
CA GLU A 46 11.70 6.56 -6.97
C GLU A 46 13.06 7.18 -7.25
N GLU A 47 13.70 7.71 -6.22
CA GLU A 47 15.01 8.29 -6.37
C GLU A 47 16.04 7.23 -6.77
N LEU A 48 16.00 6.07 -6.12
CA LEU A 48 16.89 4.98 -6.47
C LEU A 48 16.60 4.46 -7.88
N ALA A 49 15.35 4.48 -8.31
CA ALA A 49 14.99 4.00 -9.64
C ALA A 49 15.57 4.89 -10.74
N CYS A 50 15.89 6.14 -10.42
CA CYS A 50 16.46 7.06 -11.39
C CYS A 50 17.97 6.92 -11.54
N LYS A 51 18.62 6.17 -10.68
CA LYS A 51 20.08 6.02 -10.74
C LYS A 51 20.46 4.98 -11.77
N THR A 52 21.50 5.31 -12.57
CA THR A 52 21.93 4.41 -13.62
C THR A 52 23.43 4.18 -13.50
N ASN A 53 23.86 3.04 -14.04
CA ASN A 53 25.26 2.72 -14.19
C ASN A 53 25.84 3.49 -15.39
N PRO A 54 27.18 3.53 -15.52
CA PRO A 54 27.79 4.22 -16.67
C PRO A 54 27.32 3.72 -18.03
N ASP A 55 26.87 2.45 -18.12
CA ASP A 55 26.38 1.90 -19.37
C ASP A 55 24.91 2.19 -19.61
N GLY A 56 24.26 2.94 -18.71
CA GLY A 56 22.86 3.30 -18.88
C GLY A 56 21.88 2.33 -18.25
N SER A 57 22.36 1.20 -17.74
CA SER A 57 21.45 0.25 -17.08
C SER A 57 21.09 0.74 -15.68
N PRO A 58 19.95 0.28 -15.14
CA PRO A 58 19.55 0.70 -13.79
C PRO A 58 20.56 0.21 -12.75
N GLU A 59 20.96 1.10 -11.86
CA GLU A 59 21.82 0.72 -10.75
C GLU A 59 21.06 -0.16 -9.76
N TYR A 60 19.76 0.11 -9.59
CA TYR A 60 18.90 -0.63 -8.68
C TYR A 60 17.71 -1.16 -9.47
N PRO A 61 17.84 -2.33 -10.11
CA PRO A 61 16.83 -2.79 -11.06
C PRO A 61 15.43 -2.99 -10.45
N ASN A 62 15.37 -3.27 -9.14
CA ASN A 62 14.09 -3.53 -8.49
C ASN A 62 13.43 -2.27 -7.96
N ALA A 63 14.11 -1.12 -8.03
CA ALA A 63 13.60 0.08 -7.36
C ALA A 63 12.31 0.59 -7.97
N ALA A 64 12.22 0.57 -9.30
CA ALA A 64 11.00 1.06 -9.97
C ALA A 64 9.79 0.20 -9.61
N GLY A 65 9.96 -1.11 -9.57
CA GLY A 65 8.88 -2.00 -9.19
C GLY A 65 8.46 -1.82 -7.74
N ASN A 66 9.44 -1.61 -6.86
CA ASN A 66 9.14 -1.36 -5.46
C ASN A 66 8.37 -0.06 -5.28
N ALA A 67 8.77 0.99 -6.02
CA ALA A 67 8.06 2.26 -5.94
C ALA A 67 6.62 2.11 -6.42
N GLU A 68 6.43 1.39 -7.51
CA GLU A 68 5.09 1.20 -8.05
C GLU A 68 4.21 0.41 -7.09
N TYR A 69 4.76 -0.65 -6.49
CA TYR A 69 4.02 -1.44 -5.53
C TYR A 69 3.58 -0.57 -4.35
N LEU A 70 4.48 0.27 -3.85
CA LEU A 70 4.16 1.12 -2.70
C LEU A 70 3.16 2.21 -3.07
N ARG A 71 3.21 2.73 -4.30
CA ARG A 71 2.22 3.69 -4.74
C ARG A 71 0.83 3.07 -4.79
N GLU A 72 0.72 1.85 -5.29
CA GLU A 72 -0.56 1.15 -5.31
C GLU A 72 -1.06 0.86 -3.91
N LEU A 73 -0.15 0.44 -3.03
CA LEU A 73 -0.51 0.18 -1.65
C LEU A 73 -1.02 1.45 -0.96
N GLU A 74 -0.34 2.57 -1.19
CA GLU A 74 -0.75 3.83 -0.59
C GLU A 74 -2.12 4.25 -1.11
N ARG A 75 -2.38 4.08 -2.39
CA ARG A 75 -3.68 4.41 -2.96
C ARG A 75 -4.77 3.56 -2.31
N ASP A 76 -4.51 2.27 -2.15
CA ASP A 76 -5.48 1.38 -1.55
C ASP A 76 -5.72 1.70 -0.08
N LEU A 77 -4.65 2.04 0.66
CA LEU A 77 -4.79 2.40 2.07
C LEU A 77 -5.54 3.71 2.22
N SER A 78 -5.33 4.66 1.32
CA SER A 78 -6.07 5.91 1.34
C SER A 78 -7.56 5.66 1.11
N GLU A 79 -7.88 4.74 0.22
CA GLU A 79 -9.26 4.38 -0.02
C GLU A 79 -9.88 3.75 1.23
N ILE A 80 -9.13 2.89 1.91
CA ILE A 80 -9.61 2.27 3.13
C ILE A 80 -9.89 3.32 4.20
N VAL A 81 -8.99 4.31 4.33
CA VAL A 81 -9.21 5.39 5.29
C VAL A 81 -10.52 6.11 5.01
N GLN A 82 -10.82 6.35 3.73
CA GLN A 82 -12.10 6.99 3.39
C GLN A 82 -13.29 6.16 3.81
N LYS A 83 -13.16 4.84 3.76
CA LYS A 83 -14.28 3.95 4.07
C LYS A 83 -14.51 3.79 5.57
N ILE A 84 -13.47 3.96 6.39
CA ILE A 84 -13.58 3.68 7.82
C ILE A 84 -13.62 4.93 8.69
N ARG A 85 -13.51 6.11 8.10
CA ARG A 85 -13.51 7.36 8.87
C ARG A 85 -14.92 7.75 9.33
#